data_88c266f9803abbe0c8dd26c9ed22db86
#
_entry.id   88c266f9803abbe0c8dd26c9ed22db86
#
_cell.length_a   1.000
_cell.length_b   1.000
_cell.length_c   1.000
_cell.angle_alpha   90.00
_cell.angle_beta   90.00
_cell.angle_gamma   90.00
#
_symmetry.space_group_name_H-M   'P 1'
#
loop_
_entity.id
_entity.type
_entity.pdbx_description
1 polymer ?
#
loop_
_entity_poly.entity_id
_entity_poly.type
_entity_poly.pdbx_seq_one_letter_code
_entity_poly.pdbx_strand_id
1 'polypeptide(L)'
;MEALTRCTLCGCLDLRPVLSIGDYVVSGENFDIVECNKCEVRLTTPVPKPDEIDRYYESDEYRPHSSSGFSFSGIAYKVVRGIMLGKKRQWIERFTGVRGGCLLDIGCGTGEFAASMRDGGWDVTCVDSSETARKTAKYQFDLDVMSPQTWLEKNGGSFDAITFWHTLEHVHDPEFYL
;
A
#
# COMPACT_ATOMS: atom_id res chain seq x y z
N MET A 1 10.22 -18.25 6.55
CA MET A 1 10.00 -17.89 5.13
C MET A 1 9.42 -19.07 4.37
N GLU A 2 8.52 -18.84 3.41
CA GLU A 2 7.86 -19.88 2.61
C GLU A 2 8.06 -19.61 1.13
N ALA A 3 8.50 -20.63 0.37
CA ALA A 3 8.63 -20.51 -1.08
C ALA A 3 7.24 -20.52 -1.73
N LEU A 4 7.03 -19.62 -2.69
CA LEU A 4 5.81 -19.60 -3.47
C LEU A 4 5.75 -20.81 -4.41
N THR A 5 4.67 -21.56 -4.33
CA THR A 5 4.39 -22.71 -5.22
C THR A 5 3.34 -22.38 -6.28
N ARG A 6 2.66 -21.24 -6.14
CA ARG A 6 1.62 -20.74 -7.05
C ARG A 6 1.51 -19.22 -7.01
N CYS A 7 0.97 -18.66 -8.05
CA CYS A 7 0.64 -17.23 -8.12
C CYS A 7 -0.46 -16.88 -7.09
N THR A 8 -0.21 -15.87 -6.28
CA THR A 8 -1.15 -15.40 -5.25
C THR A 8 -2.36 -14.65 -5.83
N LEU A 9 -2.30 -14.21 -7.11
CA LEU A 9 -3.41 -13.50 -7.75
C LEU A 9 -4.33 -14.40 -8.60
N CYS A 10 -3.76 -15.40 -9.30
CA CYS A 10 -4.56 -16.19 -10.25
C CYS A 10 -4.46 -17.70 -10.04
N GLY A 11 -3.77 -18.15 -8.97
CA GLY A 11 -3.60 -19.55 -8.62
C GLY A 11 -2.74 -20.37 -9.59
N CYS A 12 -2.15 -19.77 -10.63
CA CYS A 12 -1.33 -20.47 -11.62
C CYS A 12 -0.07 -21.06 -10.97
N LEU A 13 0.27 -22.31 -11.30
CA LEU A 13 1.46 -23.00 -10.77
C LEU A 13 2.73 -22.73 -11.59
N ASP A 14 2.59 -22.13 -12.77
CA ASP A 14 3.69 -21.86 -13.69
C ASP A 14 4.29 -20.48 -13.39
N LEU A 15 5.34 -20.51 -12.57
CA LEU A 15 6.11 -19.34 -12.15
C LEU A 15 7.52 -19.45 -12.74
N ARG A 16 7.97 -18.44 -13.50
CA ARG A 16 9.33 -18.39 -14.03
C ARG A 16 10.23 -17.46 -13.21
N PRO A 17 11.47 -17.84 -12.93
CA PRO A 17 12.41 -16.95 -12.26
C PRO A 17 12.80 -15.79 -13.18
N VAL A 18 12.90 -14.58 -12.60
CA VAL A 18 13.29 -13.35 -13.32
C VAL A 18 14.63 -12.83 -12.82
N LEU A 19 14.79 -12.73 -11.49
CA LEU A 19 15.95 -12.09 -10.87
C LEU A 19 16.11 -12.61 -9.44
N SER A 20 17.37 -12.72 -8.98
CA SER A 20 17.72 -12.96 -7.57
C SER A 20 18.37 -11.70 -6.99
N ILE A 21 17.93 -11.25 -5.82
CA ILE A 21 18.38 -10.02 -5.17
C ILE A 21 18.70 -10.31 -3.70
N GLY A 22 19.85 -9.83 -3.22
CA GLY A 22 20.18 -9.82 -1.80
C GLY A 22 19.59 -8.57 -1.11
N ASP A 23 19.02 -8.77 0.07
CA ASP A 23 18.70 -7.65 0.97
C ASP A 23 19.98 -7.24 1.72
N TYR A 24 20.68 -6.24 1.21
CA TYR A 24 21.92 -5.74 1.80
C TYR A 24 21.71 -4.69 2.89
N VAL A 25 20.46 -4.29 3.13
CA VAL A 25 20.14 -3.18 4.05
C VAL A 25 19.76 -3.69 5.44
N VAL A 26 18.97 -4.76 5.52
CA VAL A 26 18.40 -5.23 6.80
C VAL A 26 18.82 -6.65 7.13
N SER A 27 18.39 -7.63 6.33
CA SER A 27 18.47 -9.05 6.71
C SER A 27 19.72 -9.77 6.20
N GLY A 28 20.33 -9.31 5.11
CA GLY A 28 21.38 -10.03 4.37
C GLY A 28 20.87 -11.27 3.63
N GLU A 29 19.58 -11.53 3.63
CA GLU A 29 18.97 -12.70 2.98
C GLU A 29 18.79 -12.48 1.48
N ASN A 30 18.66 -13.59 0.72
CA ASN A 30 18.42 -13.53 -0.72
C ASN A 30 16.94 -13.80 -1.02
N PHE A 31 16.40 -13.03 -1.97
CA PHE A 31 15.05 -13.15 -2.48
C PHE A 31 15.08 -13.29 -3.99
N ASP A 32 14.17 -14.11 -4.52
CA ASP A 32 13.98 -14.26 -5.95
C ASP A 32 12.71 -13.51 -6.38
N ILE A 33 12.78 -12.87 -7.53
CA ILE A 33 11.60 -12.36 -8.22
C ILE A 33 11.17 -13.40 -9.24
N VAL A 34 9.94 -13.86 -9.13
CA VAL A 34 9.31 -14.78 -10.07
C VAL A 34 8.16 -14.09 -10.80
N GLU A 35 7.91 -14.47 -12.04
CA GLU A 35 6.81 -13.96 -12.86
C GLU A 35 5.83 -15.06 -13.20
N CYS A 36 4.55 -14.80 -13.04
CA CYS A 36 3.49 -15.73 -13.41
C CYS A 36 3.30 -15.74 -14.92
N ASN A 37 3.40 -16.94 -15.55
CA ASN A 37 3.21 -17.07 -16.99
C ASN A 37 1.75 -16.87 -17.46
N LYS A 38 0.76 -16.80 -16.53
CA LYS A 38 -0.65 -16.58 -16.88
C LYS A 38 -1.07 -15.11 -16.77
N CYS A 39 -0.75 -14.43 -15.68
CA CYS A 39 -1.20 -13.05 -15.41
C CYS A 39 -0.06 -12.04 -15.37
N GLU A 40 1.19 -12.49 -15.63
CA GLU A 40 2.39 -11.66 -15.75
C GLU A 40 2.75 -10.87 -14.48
N VAL A 41 2.06 -11.13 -13.34
CA VAL A 41 2.44 -10.51 -12.07
C VAL A 41 3.81 -11.01 -11.63
N ARG A 42 4.60 -10.10 -11.08
CA ARG A 42 5.89 -10.43 -10.44
C ARG A 42 5.71 -10.50 -8.94
N LEU A 43 6.27 -11.54 -8.34
CA LEU A 43 6.15 -11.87 -6.93
C LEU A 43 7.53 -12.12 -6.35
N THR A 44 7.71 -11.73 -5.08
CA THR A 44 8.94 -12.03 -4.33
C THR A 44 8.79 -13.39 -3.63
N THR A 45 9.85 -14.21 -3.69
CA THR A 45 9.91 -15.51 -3.00
C THR A 45 11.33 -15.73 -2.45
N PRO A 46 11.53 -16.37 -1.28
CA PRO A 46 10.51 -16.82 -0.34
C PRO A 46 9.79 -15.64 0.36
N VAL A 47 8.55 -15.87 0.79
CA VAL A 47 7.76 -14.84 1.51
C VAL A 47 8.00 -15.00 3.01
N PRO A 48 8.34 -13.92 3.75
CA PRO A 48 8.39 -13.95 5.21
C PRO A 48 7.00 -14.28 5.78
N LYS A 49 6.97 -14.99 6.90
CA LYS A 49 5.71 -15.21 7.62
C LYS A 49 5.19 -13.91 8.22
N PRO A 50 3.86 -13.80 8.46
CA PRO A 50 3.27 -12.60 9.05
C PRO A 50 3.89 -12.16 10.38
N ASP A 51 4.33 -13.12 11.20
CA ASP A 51 5.00 -12.89 12.47
C ASP A 51 6.49 -12.55 12.34
N GLU A 52 7.09 -12.74 11.17
CA GLU A 52 8.50 -12.44 10.88
C GLU A 52 8.68 -11.14 10.08
N ILE A 53 7.60 -10.58 9.54
CA ILE A 53 7.70 -9.48 8.57
C ILE A 53 8.27 -8.20 9.18
N ASP A 54 7.97 -7.92 10.44
CA ASP A 54 8.38 -6.69 11.13
C ASP A 54 9.91 -6.53 11.16
N ARG A 55 10.69 -7.62 11.25
CA ARG A 55 12.16 -7.58 11.27
C ARG A 55 12.77 -6.97 10.00
N TYR A 56 12.07 -7.03 8.87
CA TYR A 56 12.54 -6.44 7.61
C TYR A 56 12.33 -4.92 7.53
N TYR A 57 11.62 -4.36 8.50
CA TYR A 57 11.35 -2.91 8.62
C TYR A 57 12.07 -2.26 9.80
N GLU A 58 12.79 -3.05 10.62
CA GLU A 58 13.58 -2.58 11.76
C GLU A 58 14.94 -2.02 11.34
N SER A 59 15.01 -1.12 10.35
CA SER A 59 16.23 -0.40 10.04
C SER A 59 16.12 1.06 10.45
N ASP A 60 17.24 1.63 10.96
CA ASP A 60 17.31 3.06 11.28
C ASP A 60 17.11 3.95 10.04
N GLU A 61 17.29 3.42 8.83
CA GLU A 61 17.08 4.10 7.57
C GLU A 61 15.61 4.07 7.12
N TYR A 62 14.81 3.09 7.58
CA TYR A 62 13.38 2.96 7.26
C TYR A 62 12.49 3.66 8.30
N ARG A 63 12.89 4.82 8.79
CA ARG A 63 11.99 5.65 9.59
C ARG A 63 11.03 6.37 8.65
N PRO A 64 9.70 6.19 8.81
CA PRO A 64 8.74 7.06 8.12
C PRO A 64 9.10 8.49 8.51
N HIS A 65 9.39 9.33 7.51
CA HIS A 65 9.81 10.71 7.72
C HIS A 65 8.75 11.48 8.51
N SER A 66 8.82 11.43 9.83
CA SER A 66 8.13 12.36 10.71
C SER A 66 8.88 13.68 10.67
N SER A 67 8.65 14.50 9.66
CA SER A 67 9.18 15.84 9.57
C SER A 67 8.46 16.77 10.54
N SER A 68 8.80 16.68 11.83
CA SER A 68 8.54 17.73 12.79
C SER A 68 9.70 18.74 12.71
N GLY A 69 9.55 19.77 11.90
CA GLY A 69 10.51 20.86 11.87
C GLY A 69 10.08 21.98 10.93
N PHE A 70 9.91 23.18 11.44
CA PHE A 70 9.85 24.43 10.68
C PHE A 70 11.24 24.71 10.07
N SER A 71 11.64 23.93 9.08
CA SER A 71 12.84 24.16 8.28
C SER A 71 12.41 24.49 6.85
N PHE A 72 13.23 25.24 6.14
CA PHE A 72 13.04 25.55 4.71
C PHE A 72 12.83 24.28 3.87
N SER A 73 13.44 23.17 4.30
CA SER A 73 13.21 21.83 3.76
C SER A 73 11.78 21.31 4.00
N GLY A 74 11.11 21.70 5.07
CA GLY A 74 9.73 21.28 5.38
C GLY A 74 8.69 21.92 4.47
N ILE A 75 8.90 23.17 4.02
CA ILE A 75 8.00 23.84 3.06
C ILE A 75 8.16 23.22 1.67
N ALA A 76 9.40 23.02 1.22
CA ALA A 76 9.68 22.37 -0.06
C ALA A 76 9.08 20.94 -0.10
N TYR A 77 9.23 20.18 0.98
CA TYR A 77 8.64 18.85 1.11
C TYR A 77 7.10 18.88 1.00
N LYS A 78 6.42 19.81 1.70
CA LYS A 78 4.95 19.94 1.62
C LYS A 78 4.48 20.30 0.20
N VAL A 79 5.20 21.15 -0.51
CA VAL A 79 4.88 21.54 -1.89
C VAL A 79 5.03 20.33 -2.83
N VAL A 80 6.18 19.63 -2.78
CA VAL A 80 6.44 18.45 -3.61
C VAL A 80 5.41 17.37 -3.32
N ARG A 81 5.10 17.15 -2.05
CA ARG A 81 4.08 16.19 -1.61
C ARG A 81 2.69 16.55 -2.16
N GLY A 82 2.27 17.82 -2.06
CA GLY A 82 1.01 18.28 -2.63
C GLY A 82 0.91 18.04 -4.14
N ILE A 83 2.00 18.31 -4.88
CA ILE A 83 2.10 18.03 -6.31
C ILE A 83 1.94 16.53 -6.59
N MET A 84 2.61 15.68 -5.81
CA MET A 84 2.54 14.23 -5.99
C MET A 84 1.15 13.66 -5.69
N LEU A 85 0.48 14.14 -4.64
CA LEU A 85 -0.90 13.77 -4.33
C LEU A 85 -1.85 14.17 -5.47
N GLY A 86 -1.70 15.39 -5.99
CA GLY A 86 -2.46 15.84 -7.16
C GLY A 86 -2.24 14.98 -8.41
N LYS A 87 -1.00 14.56 -8.67
CA LYS A 87 -0.67 13.64 -9.77
C LYS A 87 -1.29 12.26 -9.57
N LYS A 88 -1.23 11.69 -8.36
CA LYS A 88 -1.88 10.41 -8.04
C LYS A 88 -3.38 10.47 -8.34
N ARG A 89 -4.07 11.54 -7.91
CA ARG A 89 -5.49 11.74 -8.22
C ARG A 89 -5.73 11.80 -9.73
N GLN A 90 -4.96 12.59 -10.47
CA GLN A 90 -5.09 12.69 -11.93
C GLN A 90 -4.89 11.34 -12.62
N TRP A 91 -3.99 10.50 -12.16
CA TRP A 91 -3.82 9.15 -12.69
C TRP A 91 -5.07 8.31 -12.47
N ILE A 92 -5.64 8.31 -11.28
CA ILE A 92 -6.86 7.56 -10.98
C ILE A 92 -8.01 8.05 -11.88
N GLU A 93 -8.25 9.35 -11.92
CA GLU A 93 -9.28 9.95 -12.76
C GLU A 93 -9.11 9.63 -14.26
N ARG A 94 -7.85 9.56 -14.71
CA ARG A 94 -7.54 9.20 -16.11
C ARG A 94 -7.78 7.72 -16.40
N PHE A 95 -7.40 6.82 -15.47
CA PHE A 95 -7.54 5.37 -15.69
C PHE A 95 -8.97 4.89 -15.52
N THR A 96 -9.72 5.46 -14.59
CA THR A 96 -11.12 5.12 -14.35
C THR A 96 -12.08 5.85 -15.27
N GLY A 97 -11.68 7.00 -15.82
CA GLY A 97 -12.58 7.90 -16.53
C GLY A 97 -13.57 8.64 -15.62
N VAL A 98 -13.46 8.46 -14.31
CA VAL A 98 -14.39 9.01 -13.31
C VAL A 98 -13.73 10.16 -12.54
N ARG A 99 -14.50 11.20 -12.26
CA ARG A 99 -14.11 12.29 -11.35
C ARG A 99 -15.09 12.33 -10.18
N GLY A 100 -14.59 11.98 -8.98
CA GLY A 100 -15.45 11.95 -7.78
C GLY A 100 -16.32 10.68 -7.72
N GLY A 101 -15.72 9.51 -7.81
CA GLY A 101 -16.34 8.20 -7.58
C GLY A 101 -16.07 7.65 -6.18
N CYS A 102 -16.33 6.35 -5.99
CA CYS A 102 -16.02 5.60 -4.77
C CYS A 102 -14.60 5.03 -4.84
N LEU A 103 -13.77 5.35 -3.84
CA LEU A 103 -12.39 4.88 -3.72
C LEU A 103 -12.21 4.03 -2.46
N LEU A 104 -11.55 2.88 -2.61
CA LEU A 104 -11.02 2.12 -1.50
C LEU A 104 -9.49 2.29 -1.45
N ASP A 105 -8.96 2.81 -0.34
CA ASP A 105 -7.52 3.00 -0.12
C ASP A 105 -7.04 2.03 0.97
N ILE A 106 -6.32 0.99 0.54
CA ILE A 106 -5.79 -0.07 1.42
C ILE A 106 -4.35 0.28 1.82
N GLY A 107 -4.09 0.29 3.14
CA GLY A 107 -2.84 0.77 3.69
C GLY A 107 -2.72 2.28 3.57
N CYS A 108 -3.79 3.00 3.89
CA CYS A 108 -3.86 4.46 3.72
C CYS A 108 -2.91 5.24 4.64
N GLY A 109 -2.26 4.57 5.61
CA GLY A 109 -1.34 5.18 6.57
C GLY A 109 -2.01 6.31 7.35
N THR A 110 -1.36 7.46 7.41
CA THR A 110 -1.84 8.66 8.10
C THR A 110 -2.92 9.44 7.34
N GLY A 111 -3.40 8.93 6.19
CA GLY A 111 -4.60 9.39 5.50
C GLY A 111 -4.43 10.57 4.56
N GLU A 112 -3.21 11.01 4.25
CA GLU A 112 -2.99 12.22 3.44
C GLU A 112 -3.45 12.08 2.00
N PHE A 113 -3.23 10.90 1.39
CA PHE A 113 -3.70 10.62 0.05
C PHE A 113 -5.24 10.54 0.05
N ALA A 114 -5.81 9.81 1.00
CA ALA A 114 -7.25 9.68 1.18
C ALA A 114 -7.93 11.04 1.37
N ALA A 115 -7.37 11.91 2.22
CA ALA A 115 -7.85 13.28 2.40
C ALA A 115 -7.80 14.09 1.10
N SER A 116 -6.70 14.00 0.34
CA SER A 116 -6.57 14.67 -0.96
C SER A 116 -7.61 14.19 -1.98
N MET A 117 -7.96 12.91 -1.96
CA MET A 117 -9.00 12.34 -2.83
C MET A 117 -10.39 12.83 -2.41
N ARG A 118 -10.70 12.80 -1.10
CA ARG A 118 -11.96 13.34 -0.55
C ARG A 118 -12.13 14.82 -0.91
N ASP A 119 -11.11 15.63 -0.72
CA ASP A 119 -11.12 17.05 -1.07
C ASP A 119 -11.25 17.27 -2.59
N GLY A 120 -10.90 16.27 -3.38
CA GLY A 120 -11.14 16.20 -4.83
C GLY A 120 -12.52 15.69 -5.23
N GLY A 121 -13.42 15.43 -4.26
CA GLY A 121 -14.80 15.01 -4.50
C GLY A 121 -15.02 13.50 -4.55
N TRP A 122 -14.02 12.68 -4.15
CA TRP A 122 -14.17 11.23 -4.05
C TRP A 122 -14.81 10.82 -2.70
N ASP A 123 -15.66 9.81 -2.73
CA ASP A 123 -16.11 9.12 -1.52
C ASP A 123 -15.06 8.05 -1.18
N VAL A 124 -14.34 8.27 -0.07
CA VAL A 124 -13.16 7.47 0.25
C VAL A 124 -13.40 6.57 1.43
N THR A 125 -13.24 5.27 1.22
CA THR A 125 -13.15 4.25 2.25
C THR A 125 -11.68 3.93 2.50
N CYS A 126 -11.25 3.95 3.77
CA CYS A 126 -9.86 3.75 4.17
C CYS A 126 -9.70 2.52 5.04
N VAL A 127 -8.64 1.74 4.80
CA VAL A 127 -8.26 0.59 5.62
C VAL A 127 -6.77 0.67 5.94
N ASP A 128 -6.40 0.46 7.22
CA ASP A 128 -5.00 0.36 7.64
C ASP A 128 -4.85 -0.56 8.85
N SER A 129 -3.78 -1.36 8.90
CA SER A 129 -3.50 -2.28 10.00
C SER A 129 -3.00 -1.54 11.25
N SER A 130 -2.27 -0.44 11.09
CA SER A 130 -1.66 0.32 12.17
C SER A 130 -2.69 1.17 12.93
N GLU A 131 -2.93 0.85 14.20
CA GLU A 131 -3.81 1.64 15.06
C GLU A 131 -3.31 3.09 15.21
N THR A 132 -2.00 3.29 15.30
CA THR A 132 -1.39 4.62 15.39
C THR A 132 -1.66 5.44 14.13
N ALA A 133 -1.53 4.83 12.95
CA ALA A 133 -1.83 5.49 11.68
C ALA A 133 -3.31 5.88 11.60
N ARG A 134 -4.22 4.97 11.98
CA ARG A 134 -5.68 5.24 12.01
C ARG A 134 -6.03 6.41 12.94
N LYS A 135 -5.46 6.44 14.16
CA LYS A 135 -5.65 7.57 15.10
C LYS A 135 -5.13 8.89 14.54
N THR A 136 -3.98 8.86 13.86
CA THR A 136 -3.39 10.03 13.23
C THR A 136 -4.26 10.54 12.08
N ALA A 137 -4.76 9.66 11.22
CA ALA A 137 -5.68 10.02 10.13
C ALA A 137 -6.97 10.67 10.66
N LYS A 138 -7.53 10.13 11.74
CA LYS A 138 -8.70 10.73 12.40
C LYS A 138 -8.40 12.11 12.95
N TYR A 139 -7.27 12.26 13.65
CA TYR A 139 -6.89 13.54 14.27
C TYR A 139 -6.57 14.63 13.24
N GLN A 140 -5.82 14.28 12.18
CA GLN A 140 -5.33 15.28 11.22
C GLN A 140 -6.33 15.64 10.14
N PHE A 141 -7.13 14.66 9.71
CA PHE A 141 -7.98 14.78 8.51
C PHE A 141 -9.45 14.44 8.77
N ASP A 142 -9.83 14.10 10.00
CA ASP A 142 -11.17 13.59 10.35
C ASP A 142 -11.62 12.41 9.45
N LEU A 143 -10.69 11.52 9.14
CA LEU A 143 -10.95 10.29 8.39
C LEU A 143 -11.22 9.12 9.32
N ASP A 144 -12.32 8.40 9.06
CA ASP A 144 -12.63 7.15 9.74
C ASP A 144 -11.98 5.99 9.00
N VAL A 145 -10.84 5.52 9.52
CA VAL A 145 -10.06 4.43 8.93
C VAL A 145 -10.38 3.12 9.64
N MET A 146 -10.79 2.11 8.88
CA MET A 146 -11.10 0.78 9.40
C MET A 146 -9.85 -0.06 9.62
N SER A 147 -9.93 -1.02 10.55
CA SER A 147 -8.96 -2.12 10.59
C SER A 147 -9.28 -3.15 9.49
N PRO A 148 -8.31 -3.99 9.06
CA PRO A 148 -8.59 -5.09 8.14
C PRO A 148 -9.72 -6.01 8.63
N GLN A 149 -9.79 -6.27 9.93
CA GLN A 149 -10.85 -7.09 10.54
C GLN A 149 -12.23 -6.44 10.40
N THR A 150 -12.32 -5.13 10.67
CA THR A 150 -13.58 -4.37 10.54
C THR A 150 -14.01 -4.29 9.07
N TRP A 151 -13.06 -4.19 8.14
CA TRP A 151 -13.33 -4.22 6.70
C TRP A 151 -13.96 -5.55 6.27
N LEU A 152 -13.42 -6.67 6.75
CA LEU A 152 -13.94 -8.01 6.53
C LEU A 152 -15.42 -8.15 6.90
N GLU A 153 -15.77 -7.65 8.09
CA GLU A 153 -17.14 -7.74 8.63
C GLU A 153 -18.15 -6.94 7.80
N LYS A 154 -17.70 -5.93 7.04
CA LYS A 154 -18.56 -5.08 6.19
C LYS A 154 -18.99 -5.74 4.88
N ASN A 155 -18.48 -6.95 4.54
CA ASN A 155 -18.84 -7.67 3.31
C ASN A 155 -18.56 -6.90 2.01
N GLY A 156 -17.50 -6.11 1.98
CA GLY A 156 -17.06 -5.44 0.76
C GLY A 156 -17.84 -4.18 0.39
N GLY A 157 -17.74 -3.79 -0.87
CA GLY A 157 -18.40 -2.63 -1.47
C GLY A 157 -18.15 -2.59 -2.98
N SER A 158 -18.83 -1.68 -3.67
CA SER A 158 -18.52 -1.37 -5.07
C SER A 158 -17.68 -0.11 -5.13
N PHE A 159 -16.53 -0.19 -5.77
CA PHE A 159 -15.59 0.92 -5.92
C PHE A 159 -15.24 1.15 -7.39
N ASP A 160 -15.09 2.43 -7.75
CA ASP A 160 -14.59 2.82 -9.07
C ASP A 160 -13.07 2.66 -9.14
N ALA A 161 -12.39 2.73 -7.98
CA ALA A 161 -10.96 2.50 -7.85
C ALA A 161 -10.59 1.85 -6.51
N ILE A 162 -9.57 0.97 -6.54
CA ILE A 162 -8.92 0.44 -5.35
C ILE A 162 -7.44 0.81 -5.44
N THR A 163 -6.87 1.35 -4.36
CA THR A 163 -5.48 1.77 -4.32
C THR A 163 -4.70 1.08 -3.20
N PHE A 164 -3.42 0.76 -3.51
CA PHE A 164 -2.45 0.14 -2.61
C PHE A 164 -1.12 0.89 -2.76
N TRP A 165 -0.99 2.06 -2.15
CA TRP A 165 0.24 2.84 -2.27
C TRP A 165 1.31 2.33 -1.29
N HIS A 166 2.33 1.66 -1.80
CA HIS A 166 3.38 1.01 -1.00
C HIS A 166 2.80 0.04 0.03
N THR A 167 1.82 -0.75 -0.38
CA THR A 167 1.08 -1.67 0.50
C THR A 167 0.91 -3.04 -0.16
N LEU A 168 0.69 -3.09 -1.48
CA LEU A 168 0.41 -4.34 -2.19
C LEU A 168 1.52 -5.38 -1.99
N GLU A 169 2.76 -4.94 -1.93
CA GLU A 169 3.95 -5.75 -1.67
C GLU A 169 3.98 -6.38 -0.28
N HIS A 170 3.16 -5.88 0.65
CA HIS A 170 3.06 -6.36 2.04
C HIS A 170 1.79 -7.18 2.30
N VAL A 171 0.90 -7.26 1.32
CA VAL A 171 -0.35 -8.01 1.44
C VAL A 171 -0.12 -9.47 1.09
N HIS A 172 -0.31 -10.36 2.07
CA HIS A 172 -0.13 -11.81 1.87
C HIS A 172 -1.22 -12.41 1.00
N ASP A 173 -2.42 -11.88 1.06
CA ASP A 173 -3.58 -12.31 0.27
C ASP A 173 -4.25 -11.10 -0.40
N PRO A 174 -3.74 -10.66 -1.57
CA PRO A 174 -4.33 -9.55 -2.31
C PRO A 174 -5.71 -9.87 -2.89
N GLU A 175 -6.01 -11.15 -3.17
CA GLU A 175 -7.32 -11.59 -3.67
C GLU A 175 -8.45 -11.26 -2.68
N PHE A 176 -8.10 -11.17 -1.41
CA PHE A 176 -8.99 -10.81 -0.32
C PHE A 176 -9.56 -9.36 -0.42
N TYR A 177 -8.84 -8.46 -1.08
CA TYR A 177 -9.26 -7.06 -1.24
C TYR A 177 -9.80 -6.75 -2.65
N LEU A 178 -9.67 -7.67 -3.59
CA LEU A 178 -10.07 -7.53 -4.99
C LEU A 178 -11.35 -8.29 -5.29
#